data_695df1a226670b2efd9acc579af57279
#
_entry.id   695df1a226670b2efd9acc579af57279
#
_cell.length_a   1.000
_cell.length_b   1.000
_cell.length_c   1.000
_cell.angle_alpha   90.00
_cell.angle_beta   90.00
_cell.angle_gamma   90.00
#
_symmetry.space_group_name_H-M   'P 1'
#
loop_
_entity.id
_entity.type
_entity.pdbx_description
1 polymer ?
#
loop_
_entity_poly.entity_id
_entity_poly.type
_entity_poly.pdbx_seq_one_letter_code
_entity_poly.pdbx_strand_id
1 'polypeptide(L)'
;MKRIIALICVFVMLLVCFTSCTENEPETTDDSNNKLLTSDIGSYTVVYADSCGESVKTKVNELIAKIQSLYGVKLDKANDTTKDATDKEILVGQTNRSESGEFLVNMRVNDYGYALSGRKIVVSGTSDENTVKALEKFIADALNEKKDQIAFSESNVVRGTYDVEDLKINGESIKGWSVVYPYGYSNSEKHFAEQIQKKLSEISGYYVRLCCETENVTEKAIVIKTAATSGISVSGNVITLAGSGKDDLQRLCSTVIGVLNDAKSENGVIDVKLTSDMALNDFLTVMSFNVRFDLTENAGVSRIDAVVAQIRDLSPDVLGVQEDTAEWRALLDPKLTEYTAVHSTQPIGNDPSSQENLTIFYRTDKFTLVESGTKWLGPVSGAPSKFSESTIIRAMNYAVLERISDGEKICFVNTHLEHNDGEHNSAQAVARQKQAAVLIEQTQKICAKYDGISSVTVGDFNCNTSDAVHKTMRDNGYDDCRLSAADVKSQGTWNDGYYGGSIDKNSSILDYCYVSKNDFSVCSYAVSIDKYNNMYTSDHFAIIVKLLFNE
;
A
#
# COMPACT_ATOMS: atom_id res chain seq x y z
N MET A 1 -51.64 16.33 22.04
CA MET A 1 -52.91 15.75 21.59
C MET A 1 -52.77 15.37 20.14
N LYS A 2 -53.01 14.11 19.86
CA LYS A 2 -53.14 13.47 18.53
C LYS A 2 -51.85 13.49 17.66
N ARG A 3 -51.06 12.47 17.70
CA ARG A 3 -50.69 11.41 16.76
C ARG A 3 -49.38 10.76 17.20
N ILE A 4 -49.49 9.86 18.14
CA ILE A 4 -48.52 8.79 18.41
C ILE A 4 -49.37 7.58 18.71
N ILE A 5 -49.64 6.76 17.74
CA ILE A 5 -50.06 5.36 17.84
C ILE A 5 -50.09 4.87 16.38
N ALA A 6 -49.04 4.20 15.98
CA ALA A 6 -49.02 3.15 14.96
C ALA A 6 -47.53 2.79 14.67
N LEU A 7 -47.02 1.81 15.40
CA LEU A 7 -46.05 0.81 14.93
C LEU A 7 -45.58 -0.04 16.13
N ILE A 8 -46.53 -0.71 16.79
CA ILE A 8 -46.25 -1.84 17.65
C ILE A 8 -47.36 -2.85 17.38
N CYS A 9 -47.19 -3.68 16.41
CA CYS A 9 -47.93 -4.93 16.20
C CYS A 9 -47.33 -5.61 14.97
N VAL A 10 -46.28 -6.40 15.15
CA VAL A 10 -45.98 -7.65 14.44
C VAL A 10 -44.75 -8.24 15.09
N PHE A 11 -44.90 -8.84 16.26
CA PHE A 11 -43.93 -9.78 16.81
C PHE A 11 -44.55 -10.58 17.96
N VAL A 12 -45.57 -11.38 17.67
CA VAL A 12 -45.97 -12.51 18.50
C VAL A 12 -46.74 -13.48 17.60
N MET A 13 -46.16 -14.63 17.39
CA MET A 13 -46.67 -15.94 17.00
C MET A 13 -45.64 -16.62 16.13
N LEU A 14 -44.88 -17.58 16.63
CA LEU A 14 -45.26 -18.96 16.73
C LEU A 14 -44.21 -19.72 17.59
N LEU A 15 -44.55 -19.96 18.85
CA LEU A 15 -44.03 -21.07 19.60
C LEU A 15 -45.16 -22.11 19.66
N VAL A 16 -45.01 -23.20 18.95
CA VAL A 16 -45.81 -24.40 19.18
C VAL A 16 -44.85 -25.57 19.26
N CYS A 17 -44.64 -26.06 20.50
CA CYS A 17 -44.02 -27.33 20.79
C CYS A 17 -44.85 -28.47 20.24
N PHE A 18 -44.27 -29.36 19.47
CA PHE A 18 -44.75 -30.73 19.36
C PHE A 18 -43.57 -31.68 19.69
N THR A 19 -43.61 -32.26 20.84
CA THR A 19 -42.90 -33.49 21.16
C THR A 19 -43.67 -34.67 20.56
N SER A 20 -43.05 -35.38 19.65
CA SER A 20 -43.42 -36.75 19.32
C SER A 20 -42.17 -37.48 18.85
N CYS A 21 -41.73 -38.45 19.65
CA CYS A 21 -40.74 -39.44 19.23
C CYS A 21 -41.36 -40.34 18.15
N THR A 22 -40.73 -40.43 17.02
CA THR A 22 -40.80 -41.57 16.12
C THR A 22 -39.43 -41.80 15.47
N GLU A 23 -39.12 -43.06 15.30
CA GLU A 23 -37.85 -43.64 14.90
C GLU A 23 -37.31 -43.05 13.57
N ASN A 24 -35.97 -42.87 13.55
CA ASN A 24 -35.22 -42.44 12.39
C ASN A 24 -35.23 -43.51 11.28
N GLU A 25 -35.92 -43.24 10.19
CA GLU A 25 -35.48 -43.71 8.89
C GLU A 25 -34.46 -42.71 8.34
N PRO A 26 -33.39 -43.17 7.64
CA PRO A 26 -32.42 -42.23 7.06
C PRO A 26 -33.10 -41.40 5.98
N GLU A 27 -33.08 -40.05 6.14
CA GLU A 27 -33.47 -39.13 5.09
C GLU A 27 -32.66 -39.44 3.82
N THR A 28 -33.32 -40.03 2.84
CA THR A 28 -32.83 -40.03 1.46
C THR A 28 -32.78 -38.58 1.01
N THR A 29 -31.61 -38.00 0.95
CA THR A 29 -31.38 -36.71 0.29
C THR A 29 -31.98 -36.81 -1.11
N ASP A 30 -32.95 -35.94 -1.42
CA ASP A 30 -33.60 -35.85 -2.71
C ASP A 30 -32.56 -35.40 -3.75
N ASP A 31 -32.02 -36.37 -4.47
CA ASP A 31 -30.94 -36.23 -5.48
C ASP A 31 -31.43 -35.49 -6.74
N SER A 32 -32.70 -35.05 -6.77
CA SER A 32 -33.34 -34.38 -7.91
C SER A 32 -32.93 -32.91 -8.06
N ASN A 33 -32.44 -32.27 -6.99
CA ASN A 33 -32.13 -30.81 -6.99
C ASN A 33 -30.72 -30.46 -7.53
N ASN A 34 -29.84 -31.45 -7.74
CA ASN A 34 -28.46 -31.19 -8.17
C ASN A 34 -28.20 -31.61 -9.63
N LYS A 35 -29.22 -31.58 -10.48
CA LYS A 35 -29.10 -31.96 -11.89
C LYS A 35 -29.78 -30.93 -12.80
N LEU A 36 -29.13 -30.68 -13.95
CA LEU A 36 -29.67 -29.88 -15.02
C LEU A 36 -30.01 -30.76 -16.22
N LEU A 37 -31.22 -30.69 -16.72
CA LEU A 37 -31.60 -31.32 -17.99
C LEU A 37 -31.02 -30.52 -19.17
N THR A 38 -30.25 -31.17 -20.01
CA THR A 38 -29.56 -30.54 -21.15
C THR A 38 -30.52 -30.14 -22.28
N SER A 39 -31.75 -30.69 -22.31
CA SER A 39 -32.83 -30.19 -23.17
C SER A 39 -33.12 -28.70 -22.94
N ASP A 40 -32.87 -28.20 -21.74
CA ASP A 40 -33.11 -26.82 -21.36
C ASP A 40 -31.92 -25.89 -21.63
N ILE A 41 -30.74 -26.45 -21.99
CA ILE A 41 -29.49 -25.68 -22.09
C ILE A 41 -29.60 -24.49 -23.06
N GLY A 42 -30.40 -24.64 -24.12
CA GLY A 42 -30.64 -23.61 -25.13
C GLY A 42 -31.40 -22.37 -24.63
N SER A 43 -32.01 -22.46 -23.44
CA SER A 43 -32.69 -21.33 -22.79
C SER A 43 -31.78 -20.50 -21.86
N TYR A 44 -30.50 -20.92 -21.70
CA TYR A 44 -29.53 -20.21 -20.87
C TYR A 44 -28.83 -19.08 -21.62
N THR A 45 -28.47 -18.04 -20.87
CA THR A 45 -27.54 -17.00 -21.33
C THR A 45 -26.24 -17.12 -20.53
N VAL A 46 -25.10 -16.98 -21.18
CA VAL A 46 -23.82 -16.87 -20.48
C VAL A 46 -23.62 -15.42 -20.05
N VAL A 47 -23.57 -15.20 -18.73
CA VAL A 47 -23.35 -13.86 -18.13
C VAL A 47 -21.99 -13.86 -17.45
N TYR A 48 -21.09 -13.00 -17.92
CA TYR A 48 -19.75 -12.85 -17.33
C TYR A 48 -19.63 -11.53 -16.58
N ALA A 49 -18.79 -11.49 -15.56
CA ALA A 49 -18.54 -10.27 -14.79
C ALA A 49 -17.90 -9.19 -15.67
N ASP A 50 -18.37 -7.95 -15.56
CA ASP A 50 -17.83 -6.81 -16.31
C ASP A 50 -16.32 -6.60 -16.03
N SER A 51 -15.89 -6.91 -14.82
CA SER A 51 -14.48 -6.85 -14.38
C SER A 51 -13.57 -7.94 -14.95
N CYS A 52 -14.11 -8.97 -15.64
CA CYS A 52 -13.33 -10.05 -16.21
C CYS A 52 -12.39 -9.58 -17.33
N GLY A 53 -11.15 -10.04 -17.30
CA GLY A 53 -10.17 -9.82 -18.36
C GLY A 53 -10.42 -10.62 -19.63
N GLU A 54 -9.62 -10.37 -20.65
CA GLU A 54 -9.76 -11.00 -21.99
C GLU A 54 -9.55 -12.53 -21.99
N SER A 55 -8.78 -13.06 -21.08
CA SER A 55 -8.58 -14.51 -20.93
C SER A 55 -9.90 -15.23 -20.58
N VAL A 56 -10.68 -14.67 -19.65
CA VAL A 56 -12.00 -15.21 -19.26
C VAL A 56 -12.99 -15.07 -20.42
N LYS A 57 -13.03 -13.91 -21.08
CA LYS A 57 -13.94 -13.67 -22.23
C LYS A 57 -13.64 -14.62 -23.39
N THR A 58 -12.37 -14.92 -23.63
CA THR A 58 -11.95 -15.92 -24.62
C THR A 58 -12.46 -17.30 -24.25
N LYS A 59 -12.31 -17.70 -22.99
CA LYS A 59 -12.76 -19.01 -22.50
C LYS A 59 -14.30 -19.13 -22.49
N VAL A 60 -15.03 -18.03 -22.27
CA VAL A 60 -16.50 -17.96 -22.45
C VAL A 60 -16.89 -18.28 -23.90
N ASN A 61 -16.16 -17.78 -24.89
CA ASN A 61 -16.41 -18.11 -26.29
C ASN A 61 -16.18 -19.61 -26.59
N GLU A 62 -15.15 -20.21 -26.00
CA GLU A 62 -14.89 -21.65 -26.11
C GLU A 62 -16.03 -22.48 -25.48
N LEU A 63 -16.53 -22.07 -24.31
CA LEU A 63 -17.69 -22.69 -23.67
C LEU A 63 -18.92 -22.68 -24.58
N ILE A 64 -19.27 -21.52 -25.16
CA ILE A 64 -20.40 -21.38 -26.08
C ILE A 64 -20.22 -22.26 -27.32
N ALA A 65 -19.03 -22.27 -27.92
CA ALA A 65 -18.73 -23.10 -29.07
C ALA A 65 -18.84 -24.61 -28.75
N LYS A 66 -18.42 -25.00 -27.54
CA LYS A 66 -18.53 -26.40 -27.07
C LYS A 66 -19.98 -26.82 -26.89
N ILE A 67 -20.83 -25.97 -26.27
CA ILE A 67 -22.27 -26.22 -26.13
C ILE A 67 -22.93 -26.31 -27.51
N GLN A 68 -22.61 -25.40 -28.44
CA GLN A 68 -23.13 -25.43 -29.80
C GLN A 68 -22.74 -26.73 -30.53
N SER A 69 -21.50 -27.19 -30.37
CA SER A 69 -21.04 -28.45 -30.99
C SER A 69 -21.78 -29.68 -30.46
N LEU A 70 -22.08 -29.74 -29.17
CA LEU A 70 -22.74 -30.87 -28.52
C LEU A 70 -24.25 -30.91 -28.71
N TYR A 71 -24.89 -29.75 -28.58
CA TYR A 71 -26.35 -29.63 -28.48
C TYR A 71 -27.00 -28.92 -29.67
N GLY A 72 -26.23 -28.36 -30.59
CA GLY A 72 -26.73 -27.66 -31.78
C GLY A 72 -27.30 -26.25 -31.50
N VAL A 73 -27.12 -25.74 -30.27
CA VAL A 73 -27.69 -24.46 -29.84
C VAL A 73 -26.58 -23.49 -29.49
N LYS A 74 -26.58 -22.30 -30.08
CA LYS A 74 -25.66 -21.21 -29.74
C LYS A 74 -26.27 -20.35 -28.67
N LEU A 75 -25.63 -20.27 -27.50
CA LEU A 75 -26.07 -19.42 -26.41
C LEU A 75 -25.71 -17.96 -26.66
N ASP A 76 -26.56 -17.06 -26.19
CA ASP A 76 -26.27 -15.63 -26.08
C ASP A 76 -25.27 -15.40 -24.93
N LYS A 77 -24.50 -14.32 -25.04
CA LYS A 77 -23.61 -13.84 -23.95
C LYS A 77 -23.82 -12.37 -23.70
N ALA A 78 -23.67 -11.97 -22.43
CA ALA A 78 -23.74 -10.57 -22.00
C ALA A 78 -22.80 -10.36 -20.80
N ASN A 79 -22.43 -9.13 -20.52
CA ASN A 79 -21.85 -8.82 -19.22
C ASN A 79 -22.96 -8.53 -18.18
N ASP A 80 -22.62 -8.62 -16.92
CA ASP A 80 -23.57 -8.54 -15.80
C ASP A 80 -24.11 -7.12 -15.54
N THR A 81 -23.45 -6.08 -16.09
CA THR A 81 -23.89 -4.68 -15.97
C THR A 81 -24.83 -4.27 -17.10
N THR A 82 -24.82 -4.98 -18.23
CA THR A 82 -25.62 -4.66 -19.42
C THR A 82 -26.88 -5.49 -19.56
N LYS A 83 -27.05 -6.51 -18.73
CA LYS A 83 -28.19 -7.41 -18.79
C LYS A 83 -28.86 -7.56 -17.43
N ASP A 84 -30.18 -7.40 -17.39
CA ASP A 84 -30.97 -7.72 -16.21
C ASP A 84 -30.92 -9.21 -15.87
N ALA A 85 -30.98 -9.53 -14.56
CA ALA A 85 -30.93 -10.89 -14.08
C ALA A 85 -32.14 -11.71 -14.59
N THR A 86 -31.88 -12.96 -15.01
CA THR A 86 -32.88 -13.93 -15.42
C THR A 86 -32.67 -15.25 -14.64
N ASP A 87 -33.68 -16.13 -14.69
CA ASP A 87 -33.63 -17.40 -13.95
C ASP A 87 -32.64 -18.41 -14.50
N LYS A 88 -32.33 -18.35 -15.79
CA LYS A 88 -31.49 -19.31 -16.48
C LYS A 88 -30.24 -18.63 -17.02
N GLU A 89 -29.20 -18.58 -16.18
CA GLU A 89 -27.91 -17.98 -16.50
C GLU A 89 -26.76 -18.95 -16.20
N ILE A 90 -25.73 -18.93 -17.04
CA ILE A 90 -24.41 -19.49 -16.72
C ILE A 90 -23.56 -18.30 -16.29
N LEU A 91 -23.34 -18.16 -14.99
CA LEU A 91 -22.62 -17.06 -14.39
C LEU A 91 -21.12 -17.36 -14.40
N VAL A 92 -20.33 -16.50 -15.00
CA VAL A 92 -18.88 -16.68 -15.14
C VAL A 92 -18.13 -15.57 -14.41
N GLY A 93 -17.32 -15.98 -13.44
CA GLY A 93 -16.55 -15.07 -12.60
C GLY A 93 -17.40 -14.41 -11.51
N GLN A 94 -16.91 -13.30 -10.99
CA GLN A 94 -17.50 -12.57 -9.86
C GLN A 94 -18.60 -11.62 -10.35
N THR A 95 -19.70 -12.19 -10.86
CA THR A 95 -20.81 -11.37 -11.37
C THR A 95 -21.56 -10.66 -10.23
N ASN A 96 -22.33 -9.62 -10.57
CA ASN A 96 -23.18 -8.88 -9.62
C ASN A 96 -24.46 -9.67 -9.22
N ARG A 97 -24.53 -10.97 -9.53
CA ARG A 97 -25.63 -11.86 -9.12
C ARG A 97 -25.38 -12.42 -7.72
N SER A 98 -26.43 -12.54 -6.91
CA SER A 98 -26.33 -13.12 -5.54
C SER A 98 -25.71 -14.51 -5.54
N GLU A 99 -26.06 -15.34 -6.53
CA GLU A 99 -25.57 -16.72 -6.63
C GLU A 99 -24.04 -16.81 -6.83
N SER A 100 -23.44 -15.85 -7.55
CA SER A 100 -21.98 -15.74 -7.64
C SER A 100 -21.36 -15.39 -6.28
N GLY A 101 -21.97 -14.45 -5.54
CA GLY A 101 -21.53 -14.07 -4.20
C GLY A 101 -21.62 -15.23 -3.20
N GLU A 102 -22.74 -15.94 -3.18
CA GLU A 102 -22.96 -17.12 -2.32
C GLU A 102 -21.97 -18.24 -2.61
N PHE A 103 -21.66 -18.49 -3.89
CA PHE A 103 -20.65 -19.48 -4.29
C PHE A 103 -19.26 -19.09 -3.80
N LEU A 104 -18.88 -17.80 -3.92
CA LEU A 104 -17.55 -17.30 -3.58
C LEU A 104 -17.32 -17.14 -2.07
N VAL A 105 -18.37 -16.96 -1.26
CA VAL A 105 -18.26 -16.79 0.21
C VAL A 105 -17.46 -17.92 0.89
N ASN A 106 -17.56 -19.13 0.35
CA ASN A 106 -16.86 -20.30 0.89
C ASN A 106 -15.60 -20.68 0.09
N MET A 107 -15.18 -19.82 -0.84
CA MET A 107 -13.99 -20.04 -1.65
C MET A 107 -12.76 -19.40 -1.01
N ARG A 108 -11.63 -20.05 -1.20
CA ARG A 108 -10.33 -19.51 -0.83
C ARG A 108 -9.57 -19.10 -2.08
N VAL A 109 -8.53 -18.28 -1.92
CA VAL A 109 -7.84 -17.58 -3.03
C VAL A 109 -7.34 -18.47 -4.18
N ASN A 110 -7.11 -19.76 -3.94
CA ASN A 110 -6.71 -20.74 -4.98
C ASN A 110 -7.81 -21.71 -5.36
N ASP A 111 -9.01 -21.56 -4.80
CA ASP A 111 -10.15 -22.44 -5.11
C ASP A 111 -10.80 -22.01 -6.43
N TYR A 112 -11.31 -22.99 -7.15
CA TYR A 112 -12.07 -22.77 -8.38
C TYR A 112 -12.99 -23.94 -8.69
N GLY A 113 -14.05 -23.69 -9.44
CA GLY A 113 -14.96 -24.74 -9.83
C GLY A 113 -16.29 -24.24 -10.32
N TYR A 114 -17.30 -25.11 -10.26
CA TYR A 114 -18.65 -24.79 -10.70
C TYR A 114 -19.69 -25.46 -9.81
N ALA A 115 -20.87 -24.85 -9.74
CA ALA A 115 -22.00 -25.38 -8.98
C ALA A 115 -23.33 -24.98 -9.63
N LEU A 116 -24.40 -25.68 -9.25
CA LEU A 116 -25.77 -25.27 -9.53
C LEU A 116 -26.30 -24.51 -8.30
N SER A 117 -26.80 -23.29 -8.51
CA SER A 117 -27.47 -22.48 -7.49
C SER A 117 -28.88 -22.14 -8.00
N GLY A 118 -29.88 -22.79 -7.41
CA GLY A 118 -31.23 -22.73 -7.95
C GLY A 118 -31.31 -23.25 -9.38
N ARG A 119 -31.57 -22.37 -10.33
CA ARG A 119 -31.60 -22.70 -11.76
C ARG A 119 -30.41 -22.12 -12.52
N LYS A 120 -29.47 -21.49 -11.85
CA LYS A 120 -28.27 -20.90 -12.46
C LYS A 120 -27.05 -21.79 -12.25
N ILE A 121 -26.18 -21.82 -13.23
CA ILE A 121 -24.88 -22.47 -13.14
C ILE A 121 -23.86 -21.39 -12.81
N VAL A 122 -23.13 -21.54 -11.71
CA VAL A 122 -22.01 -20.65 -11.36
C VAL A 122 -20.72 -21.36 -11.76
N VAL A 123 -19.84 -20.68 -12.51
CA VAL A 123 -18.52 -21.16 -12.92
C VAL A 123 -17.52 -20.07 -12.57
N SER A 124 -16.79 -20.23 -11.48
CA SER A 124 -15.95 -19.16 -10.96
C SER A 124 -14.75 -19.66 -10.18
N GLY A 125 -13.77 -18.82 -10.08
CA GLY A 125 -12.71 -18.79 -9.09
C GLY A 125 -12.56 -17.37 -8.55
N THR A 126 -11.63 -17.16 -7.65
CA THR A 126 -11.44 -15.88 -6.96
C THR A 126 -10.57 -14.89 -7.76
N SER A 127 -10.06 -15.31 -8.90
CA SER A 127 -9.28 -14.50 -9.86
C SER A 127 -9.65 -14.90 -11.29
N ASP A 128 -9.24 -14.12 -12.27
CA ASP A 128 -9.39 -14.46 -13.69
C ASP A 128 -8.69 -15.78 -14.04
N GLU A 129 -7.48 -16.02 -13.54
CA GLU A 129 -6.75 -17.26 -13.74
C GLU A 129 -7.55 -18.47 -13.21
N ASN A 130 -8.07 -18.38 -12.00
CA ASN A 130 -8.86 -19.43 -11.39
C ASN A 130 -10.24 -19.58 -12.06
N THR A 131 -10.83 -18.49 -12.56
CA THR A 131 -12.07 -18.55 -13.34
C THR A 131 -11.85 -19.26 -14.68
N VAL A 132 -10.72 -19.05 -15.34
CA VAL A 132 -10.33 -19.82 -16.54
C VAL A 132 -10.20 -21.31 -16.21
N LYS A 133 -9.52 -21.68 -15.11
CA LYS A 133 -9.43 -23.08 -14.64
C LYS A 133 -10.81 -23.68 -14.34
N ALA A 134 -11.71 -22.90 -13.74
CA ALA A 134 -13.09 -23.32 -13.49
C ALA A 134 -13.86 -23.62 -14.80
N LEU A 135 -13.73 -22.75 -15.81
CA LEU A 135 -14.31 -22.97 -17.12
C LEU A 135 -13.73 -24.20 -17.82
N GLU A 136 -12.43 -24.39 -17.76
CA GLU A 136 -11.77 -25.58 -18.30
C GLU A 136 -12.28 -26.86 -17.64
N LYS A 137 -12.40 -26.84 -16.30
CA LYS A 137 -12.95 -27.95 -15.53
C LYS A 137 -14.42 -28.22 -15.91
N PHE A 138 -15.25 -27.17 -15.98
CA PHE A 138 -16.65 -27.31 -16.39
C PHE A 138 -16.79 -27.92 -17.80
N ILE A 139 -15.99 -27.45 -18.76
CA ILE A 139 -15.97 -27.99 -20.12
C ILE A 139 -15.50 -29.46 -20.13
N ALA A 140 -14.46 -29.79 -19.36
CA ALA A 140 -13.91 -31.13 -19.32
C ALA A 140 -14.83 -32.15 -18.62
N ASP A 141 -15.47 -31.76 -17.53
CA ASP A 141 -16.27 -32.67 -16.70
C ASP A 141 -17.72 -32.79 -17.21
N ALA A 142 -18.36 -31.63 -17.46
CA ALA A 142 -19.79 -31.54 -17.77
C ALA A 142 -20.10 -31.59 -19.25
N LEU A 143 -19.18 -31.14 -20.11
CA LEU A 143 -19.38 -30.97 -21.55
C LEU A 143 -18.38 -31.80 -22.39
N ASN A 144 -17.76 -32.85 -21.83
CA ASN A 144 -16.85 -33.72 -22.56
C ASN A 144 -17.55 -34.48 -23.71
N GLU A 145 -18.79 -34.86 -23.49
CA GLU A 145 -19.67 -35.53 -24.43
C GLU A 145 -21.12 -35.03 -24.29
N LYS A 146 -21.98 -35.40 -25.25
CA LYS A 146 -23.41 -35.11 -25.17
C LYS A 146 -24.06 -35.97 -24.08
N LYS A 147 -24.73 -35.33 -23.12
CA LYS A 147 -25.43 -35.95 -21.99
C LYS A 147 -26.88 -35.48 -21.97
N ASP A 148 -27.78 -36.26 -21.40
CA ASP A 148 -29.19 -35.85 -21.19
C ASP A 148 -29.32 -34.98 -19.97
N GLN A 149 -28.38 -35.09 -19.02
CA GLN A 149 -28.33 -34.26 -17.81
C GLN A 149 -26.90 -34.03 -17.34
N ILE A 150 -26.67 -32.88 -16.72
CA ILE A 150 -25.42 -32.51 -16.02
C ILE A 150 -25.69 -32.62 -14.52
N ALA A 151 -24.87 -33.41 -13.80
CA ALA A 151 -24.91 -33.52 -12.35
C ALA A 151 -23.90 -32.56 -11.72
N PHE A 152 -24.27 -32.00 -10.57
CA PHE A 152 -23.42 -31.11 -9.79
C PHE A 152 -23.18 -31.72 -8.40
N SER A 153 -21.99 -31.53 -7.86
CA SER A 153 -21.59 -32.02 -6.54
C SER A 153 -20.48 -31.16 -5.97
N GLU A 154 -20.17 -31.32 -4.70
CA GLU A 154 -19.04 -30.65 -4.04
C GLU A 154 -17.68 -30.95 -4.71
N SER A 155 -17.52 -32.12 -5.33
CA SER A 155 -16.30 -32.50 -6.06
C SER A 155 -16.06 -31.66 -7.33
N ASN A 156 -17.02 -30.87 -7.76
CA ASN A 156 -16.85 -29.91 -8.86
C ASN A 156 -16.03 -28.68 -8.45
N VAL A 157 -15.78 -28.49 -7.15
CA VAL A 157 -14.90 -27.45 -6.63
C VAL A 157 -13.54 -28.06 -6.29
N VAL A 158 -12.49 -27.50 -6.88
CA VAL A 158 -11.10 -27.80 -6.52
C VAL A 158 -10.69 -26.91 -5.37
N ARG A 159 -10.19 -27.49 -4.29
CA ARG A 159 -9.73 -26.78 -3.09
C ARG A 159 -8.21 -26.73 -3.08
N GLY A 160 -7.66 -25.53 -2.81
CA GLY A 160 -6.24 -25.35 -2.51
C GLY A 160 -5.87 -25.83 -1.11
N THR A 161 -4.56 -25.83 -0.82
CA THR A 161 -4.03 -26.09 0.54
C THR A 161 -3.65 -24.76 1.20
N TYR A 162 -3.91 -24.64 2.50
CA TYR A 162 -3.71 -23.39 3.25
C TYR A 162 -3.17 -23.69 4.65
N ASP A 163 -2.22 -22.88 5.11
CA ASP A 163 -1.60 -23.00 6.43
C ASP A 163 -2.52 -22.47 7.55
N VAL A 164 -3.44 -21.56 7.21
CA VAL A 164 -4.41 -20.98 8.14
C VAL A 164 -5.79 -21.57 7.85
N GLU A 165 -6.45 -22.11 8.86
CA GLU A 165 -7.80 -22.67 8.74
C GLU A 165 -8.87 -21.57 8.73
N ASP A 166 -8.73 -20.56 9.59
CA ASP A 166 -9.63 -19.41 9.69
C ASP A 166 -8.90 -18.16 10.18
N LEU A 167 -9.34 -17.00 9.70
CA LEU A 167 -9.06 -15.70 10.29
C LEU A 167 -10.35 -15.20 10.93
N LYS A 168 -10.26 -14.77 12.18
CA LYS A 168 -11.37 -14.13 12.89
C LYS A 168 -11.09 -12.67 13.12
N ILE A 169 -12.11 -11.84 13.01
CA ILE A 169 -12.10 -10.44 13.42
C ILE A 169 -13.08 -10.32 14.59
N ASN A 170 -12.56 -9.93 15.76
CA ASN A 170 -13.34 -9.84 17.00
C ASN A 170 -14.09 -11.14 17.36
N GLY A 171 -13.50 -12.31 17.06
CA GLY A 171 -14.10 -13.63 17.31
C GLY A 171 -14.96 -14.16 16.16
N GLU A 172 -15.32 -13.34 15.17
CA GLU A 172 -16.15 -13.73 14.03
C GLU A 172 -15.30 -14.16 12.83
N SER A 173 -15.60 -15.33 12.24
CA SER A 173 -14.91 -15.83 11.05
C SER A 173 -14.94 -14.83 9.90
N ILE A 174 -13.82 -14.73 9.18
CA ILE A 174 -13.66 -13.85 8.00
C ILE A 174 -14.61 -14.21 6.84
N LYS A 175 -15.19 -15.40 6.87
CA LYS A 175 -16.14 -15.85 5.85
C LYS A 175 -17.33 -14.90 5.76
N GLY A 176 -17.57 -14.41 4.55
CA GLY A 176 -18.65 -13.47 4.26
C GLY A 176 -18.36 -12.02 4.64
N TRP A 177 -17.16 -11.67 5.08
CA TRP A 177 -16.77 -10.28 5.25
C TRP A 177 -16.57 -9.58 3.90
N SER A 178 -16.86 -8.29 3.89
CA SER A 178 -16.59 -7.39 2.76
C SER A 178 -15.75 -6.20 3.22
N VAL A 179 -14.93 -5.66 2.32
CA VAL A 179 -14.34 -4.33 2.47
C VAL A 179 -15.11 -3.38 1.57
N VAL A 180 -15.58 -2.27 2.14
CA VAL A 180 -16.56 -1.38 1.52
C VAL A 180 -16.00 0.02 1.38
N TYR A 181 -16.14 0.62 0.19
CA TYR A 181 -15.84 2.02 -0.08
C TYR A 181 -17.12 2.77 -0.51
N PRO A 182 -17.22 4.12 -0.32
CA PRO A 182 -18.45 4.87 -0.55
C PRO A 182 -18.76 5.03 -2.04
N TYR A 183 -20.02 5.30 -2.34
CA TYR A 183 -20.43 5.79 -3.66
C TYR A 183 -19.90 7.21 -3.87
N GLY A 184 -19.38 7.49 -5.07
CA GLY A 184 -18.69 8.77 -5.32
C GLY A 184 -17.33 8.89 -4.64
N TYR A 185 -16.72 7.75 -4.36
CA TYR A 185 -15.41 7.61 -3.71
C TYR A 185 -14.31 8.46 -4.35
N SER A 186 -13.39 8.93 -3.51
CA SER A 186 -12.08 9.38 -3.97
C SER A 186 -11.18 8.19 -4.31
N ASN A 187 -10.18 8.39 -5.19
CA ASN A 187 -9.19 7.34 -5.48
C ASN A 187 -8.52 6.79 -4.21
N SER A 188 -8.37 7.64 -3.18
CA SER A 188 -7.77 7.24 -1.90
C SER A 188 -8.64 6.23 -1.14
N GLU A 189 -9.95 6.46 -1.02
CA GLU A 189 -10.84 5.55 -0.29
C GLU A 189 -10.87 4.15 -0.92
N LYS A 190 -10.98 4.07 -2.24
CA LYS A 190 -10.92 2.80 -2.95
C LYS A 190 -9.56 2.12 -2.80
N HIS A 191 -8.47 2.87 -2.95
CA HIS A 191 -7.10 2.36 -2.82
C HIS A 191 -6.86 1.73 -1.43
N PHE A 192 -7.26 2.40 -0.34
CA PHE A 192 -7.11 1.86 1.00
C PHE A 192 -8.02 0.65 1.26
N ALA A 193 -9.22 0.64 0.69
CA ALA A 193 -10.09 -0.53 0.72
C ALA A 193 -9.44 -1.73 0.03
N GLU A 194 -8.82 -1.52 -1.14
CA GLU A 194 -8.05 -2.55 -1.86
C GLU A 194 -6.89 -3.10 -1.05
N GLN A 195 -6.13 -2.24 -0.35
CA GLN A 195 -5.02 -2.68 0.50
C GLN A 195 -5.48 -3.58 1.66
N ILE A 196 -6.52 -3.19 2.39
CA ILE A 196 -7.07 -4.00 3.49
C ILE A 196 -7.64 -5.31 2.96
N GLN A 197 -8.42 -5.26 1.87
CA GLN A 197 -9.00 -6.45 1.25
C GLN A 197 -7.92 -7.45 0.84
N LYS A 198 -6.88 -6.97 0.16
CA LYS A 198 -5.75 -7.77 -0.26
C LYS A 198 -5.06 -8.44 0.95
N LYS A 199 -4.77 -7.65 1.99
CA LYS A 199 -4.11 -8.16 3.20
C LYS A 199 -4.93 -9.23 3.92
N LEU A 200 -6.23 -9.01 4.11
CA LEU A 200 -7.13 -10.00 4.70
C LEU A 200 -7.15 -11.30 3.88
N SER A 201 -7.21 -11.19 2.56
CA SER A 201 -7.21 -12.35 1.67
C SER A 201 -5.88 -13.11 1.68
N GLU A 202 -4.76 -12.40 1.74
CA GLU A 202 -3.41 -13.00 1.83
C GLU A 202 -3.22 -13.81 3.11
N ILE A 203 -3.59 -13.24 4.26
CA ILE A 203 -3.40 -13.89 5.57
C ILE A 203 -4.36 -15.06 5.75
N SER A 204 -5.64 -14.84 5.42
CA SER A 204 -6.66 -15.86 5.66
C SER A 204 -6.71 -16.95 4.59
N GLY A 205 -6.24 -16.63 3.39
CA GLY A 205 -6.50 -17.43 2.19
C GLY A 205 -7.96 -17.40 1.73
N TYR A 206 -8.88 -16.70 2.43
CA TYR A 206 -10.28 -16.54 2.01
C TYR A 206 -10.46 -15.41 1.02
N TYR A 207 -11.43 -15.58 0.12
CA TYR A 207 -11.90 -14.49 -0.72
C TYR A 207 -12.66 -13.48 0.16
N VAL A 208 -12.10 -12.29 0.31
CA VAL A 208 -12.77 -11.15 0.94
C VAL A 208 -13.27 -10.21 -0.16
N ARG A 209 -14.58 -9.96 -0.19
CA ARG A 209 -15.19 -9.14 -1.24
C ARG A 209 -14.81 -7.67 -1.07
N LEU A 210 -14.43 -7.02 -2.18
CA LEU A 210 -14.34 -5.56 -2.27
C LEU A 210 -15.58 -5.04 -2.99
N CYS A 211 -16.32 -4.11 -2.40
CA CYS A 211 -17.55 -3.60 -2.99
C CYS A 211 -17.81 -2.12 -2.68
N CYS A 212 -18.57 -1.47 -3.54
CA CYS A 212 -19.13 -0.15 -3.27
C CYS A 212 -20.33 -0.26 -2.31
N GLU A 213 -20.57 0.75 -1.49
CA GLU A 213 -21.68 0.77 -0.52
C GLU A 213 -23.10 0.64 -1.16
N THR A 214 -23.22 0.91 -2.46
CA THR A 214 -24.47 0.73 -3.22
C THR A 214 -24.75 -0.71 -3.63
N GLU A 215 -23.78 -1.60 -3.46
CA GLU A 215 -23.95 -3.02 -3.70
C GLU A 215 -24.53 -3.70 -2.46
N ASN A 216 -25.02 -4.93 -2.60
CA ASN A 216 -25.46 -5.74 -1.44
C ASN A 216 -24.25 -6.01 -0.51
N VAL A 217 -24.11 -5.19 0.51
CA VAL A 217 -23.06 -5.31 1.54
C VAL A 217 -23.55 -6.35 2.54
N THR A 218 -22.65 -7.23 2.96
CA THR A 218 -22.95 -8.21 4.03
C THR A 218 -23.09 -7.51 5.38
N GLU A 219 -23.66 -8.19 6.38
CA GLU A 219 -23.70 -7.70 7.77
C GLU A 219 -22.31 -7.66 8.44
N LYS A 220 -21.28 -8.21 7.77
CA LYS A 220 -19.89 -8.25 8.21
C LYS A 220 -19.04 -7.39 7.26
N ALA A 221 -18.57 -6.24 7.71
CA ALA A 221 -17.86 -5.32 6.83
C ALA A 221 -16.79 -4.48 7.53
N ILE A 222 -15.72 -4.19 6.78
CA ILE A 222 -14.82 -3.07 7.09
C ILE A 222 -15.16 -1.95 6.09
N VAL A 223 -15.65 -0.83 6.61
CA VAL A 223 -16.10 0.32 5.81
C VAL A 223 -15.04 1.41 5.89
N ILE A 224 -14.57 1.87 4.75
CA ILE A 224 -13.59 2.96 4.65
C ILE A 224 -14.29 4.17 4.06
N LYS A 225 -14.24 5.30 4.76
CA LYS A 225 -14.92 6.53 4.30
C LYS A 225 -14.26 7.80 4.83
N THR A 226 -14.46 8.89 4.11
CA THR A 226 -14.15 10.24 4.61
C THR A 226 -15.27 10.73 5.53
N ALA A 227 -14.92 11.35 6.65
CA ALA A 227 -15.85 11.93 7.62
C ALA A 227 -15.23 13.15 8.33
N ALA A 228 -16.05 13.98 8.97
CA ALA A 228 -15.57 15.18 9.67
C ALA A 228 -14.68 14.87 10.90
N THR A 229 -14.82 13.67 11.47
CA THR A 229 -14.02 13.20 12.61
C THR A 229 -13.35 11.89 12.25
N SER A 230 -12.05 11.78 12.60
CA SER A 230 -11.25 10.60 12.35
C SER A 230 -11.38 9.59 13.49
N GLY A 231 -11.35 8.30 13.15
CA GLY A 231 -11.31 7.23 14.13
C GLY A 231 -11.83 5.90 13.60
N ILE A 232 -11.68 4.89 14.43
CA ILE A 232 -12.23 3.56 14.24
C ILE A 232 -13.52 3.46 15.06
N SER A 233 -14.59 2.97 14.48
CA SER A 233 -15.81 2.64 15.21
C SER A 233 -16.25 1.22 14.91
N VAL A 234 -16.74 0.52 15.94
CA VAL A 234 -17.18 -0.87 15.86
C VAL A 234 -18.65 -0.96 16.26
N SER A 235 -19.48 -1.49 15.40
CA SER A 235 -20.91 -1.71 15.65
C SER A 235 -21.30 -3.10 15.17
N GLY A 236 -21.42 -4.05 16.10
CA GLY A 236 -21.58 -5.46 15.77
C GLY A 236 -20.38 -5.94 14.92
N ASN A 237 -20.67 -6.49 13.74
CA ASN A 237 -19.65 -6.95 12.79
C ASN A 237 -19.30 -5.88 11.71
N VAL A 238 -19.66 -4.63 11.93
CA VAL A 238 -19.29 -3.52 11.05
C VAL A 238 -18.22 -2.68 11.73
N ILE A 239 -17.05 -2.61 11.11
CA ILE A 239 -15.92 -1.79 11.53
C ILE A 239 -15.78 -0.66 10.53
N THR A 240 -15.87 0.59 11.01
CA THR A 240 -15.75 1.76 10.15
C THR A 240 -14.45 2.49 10.43
N LEU A 241 -13.65 2.69 9.39
CA LEU A 241 -12.44 3.52 9.36
C LEU A 241 -12.84 4.85 8.73
N ALA A 242 -13.04 5.86 9.56
CA ALA A 242 -13.44 7.20 9.15
C ALA A 242 -12.27 8.16 9.27
N GLY A 243 -11.83 8.79 8.18
CA GLY A 243 -10.75 9.78 8.18
C GLY A 243 -11.22 11.16 7.78
N SER A 244 -10.66 12.24 8.36
CA SER A 244 -10.99 13.62 7.99
C SER A 244 -10.37 14.03 6.63
N GLY A 245 -9.49 13.20 6.10
CA GLY A 245 -8.83 13.35 4.80
C GLY A 245 -7.99 12.13 4.48
N LYS A 246 -7.23 12.22 3.39
CA LYS A 246 -6.40 11.11 2.90
C LYS A 246 -5.38 10.62 3.94
N ASP A 247 -4.69 11.53 4.60
CA ASP A 247 -3.64 11.20 5.58
C ASP A 247 -4.23 10.43 6.77
N ASP A 248 -5.40 10.84 7.28
CA ASP A 248 -6.07 10.12 8.36
C ASP A 248 -6.55 8.72 7.93
N LEU A 249 -7.11 8.60 6.72
CA LEU A 249 -7.46 7.29 6.17
C LEU A 249 -6.23 6.39 6.04
N GLN A 250 -5.11 6.94 5.60
CA GLN A 250 -3.84 6.20 5.53
C GLN A 250 -3.42 5.68 6.90
N ARG A 251 -3.43 6.55 7.93
CA ARG A 251 -3.09 6.16 9.32
C ARG A 251 -3.98 5.02 9.82
N LEU A 252 -5.30 5.18 9.66
CA LEU A 252 -6.29 4.18 10.08
C LEU A 252 -6.08 2.83 9.38
N CYS A 253 -5.88 2.86 8.07
CA CYS A 253 -5.66 1.64 7.29
C CYS A 253 -4.33 0.96 7.63
N SER A 254 -3.26 1.74 7.81
CA SER A 254 -1.96 1.19 8.20
C SER A 254 -1.98 0.62 9.63
N THR A 255 -2.71 1.24 10.56
CA THR A 255 -2.92 0.67 11.90
C THR A 255 -3.61 -0.70 11.82
N VAL A 256 -4.66 -0.83 11.01
CA VAL A 256 -5.34 -2.12 10.81
C VAL A 256 -4.42 -3.14 10.12
N ILE A 257 -3.65 -2.72 9.12
CA ILE A 257 -2.68 -3.60 8.43
C ILE A 257 -1.58 -4.05 9.39
N GLY A 258 -1.08 -3.17 10.28
CA GLY A 258 -0.11 -3.51 11.32
C GLY A 258 -0.64 -4.63 12.22
N VAL A 259 -1.84 -4.47 12.78
CA VAL A 259 -2.48 -5.52 13.59
C VAL A 259 -2.62 -6.85 12.83
N LEU A 260 -2.90 -6.78 11.53
CA LEU A 260 -2.98 -7.98 10.69
C LEU A 260 -1.61 -8.61 10.43
N ASN A 261 -0.54 -7.81 10.35
CA ASN A 261 0.83 -8.31 10.18
C ASN A 261 1.34 -9.04 11.43
N ASP A 262 1.03 -8.50 12.61
CA ASP A 262 1.49 -9.05 13.89
C ASP A 262 0.68 -10.26 14.35
N ALA A 263 -0.45 -10.51 13.71
CA ALA A 263 -1.34 -11.58 14.08
C ALA A 263 -0.69 -12.96 13.89
N LYS A 264 -0.67 -13.76 14.95
CA LYS A 264 -0.09 -15.11 14.93
C LYS A 264 -1.19 -16.17 14.89
N SER A 265 -0.90 -17.23 14.16
CA SER A 265 -1.80 -18.40 14.13
C SER A 265 -1.63 -19.24 15.39
N GLU A 266 -2.74 -19.52 16.06
CA GLU A 266 -2.82 -20.49 17.14
C GLU A 266 -3.73 -21.66 16.71
N ASN A 267 -3.17 -22.85 16.58
CA ASN A 267 -3.88 -24.05 16.10
C ASN A 267 -4.61 -23.84 14.75
N GLY A 268 -3.97 -23.18 13.81
CA GLY A 268 -4.54 -22.90 12.49
C GLY A 268 -5.50 -21.70 12.45
N VAL A 269 -5.79 -21.04 13.55
CA VAL A 269 -6.71 -19.91 13.63
C VAL A 269 -5.95 -18.63 14.00
N ILE A 270 -6.24 -17.55 13.30
CA ILE A 270 -5.79 -16.19 13.63
C ILE A 270 -7.02 -15.43 14.14
N ASP A 271 -6.98 -14.82 15.33
CA ASP A 271 -8.05 -13.96 15.85
C ASP A 271 -7.52 -12.56 16.13
N VAL A 272 -7.88 -11.60 15.29
CA VAL A 272 -7.48 -10.20 15.44
C VAL A 272 -8.55 -9.39 16.16
N LYS A 273 -8.11 -8.43 16.97
CA LYS A 273 -8.99 -7.49 17.68
C LYS A 273 -8.88 -6.12 17.05
N LEU A 274 -9.97 -5.63 16.49
CA LEU A 274 -10.10 -4.27 15.96
C LEU A 274 -11.12 -3.54 16.84
N THR A 275 -10.66 -2.54 17.59
CA THR A 275 -11.47 -1.80 18.57
C THR A 275 -11.46 -0.29 18.28
N SER A 276 -12.40 0.44 18.87
CA SER A 276 -12.52 1.90 18.68
C SER A 276 -11.48 2.72 19.44
N ASP A 277 -10.77 2.11 20.38
CA ASP A 277 -9.75 2.72 21.23
C ASP A 277 -8.32 2.34 20.80
N MET A 278 -8.15 1.75 19.63
CA MET A 278 -6.83 1.47 19.09
C MET A 278 -6.01 2.75 18.95
N ALA A 279 -4.76 2.72 19.43
CA ALA A 279 -3.80 3.77 19.16
C ALA A 279 -3.51 3.83 17.66
N LEU A 280 -3.53 5.02 17.08
CA LEU A 280 -3.19 5.21 15.67
C LEU A 280 -1.69 5.47 15.54
N ASN A 281 -1.04 4.78 14.61
CA ASN A 281 0.36 5.02 14.29
C ASN A 281 0.55 6.45 13.78
N ASP A 282 1.49 7.20 14.36
CA ASP A 282 1.84 8.53 13.87
C ASP A 282 2.80 8.44 12.68
N PHE A 283 2.66 9.38 11.74
CA PHE A 283 3.62 9.52 10.66
C PHE A 283 5.00 9.90 11.19
N LEU A 284 6.02 9.30 10.61
CA LEU A 284 7.37 9.86 10.59
C LEU A 284 7.47 10.74 9.33
N THR A 285 7.52 12.05 9.50
CA THR A 285 7.68 13.00 8.41
C THR A 285 9.15 13.34 8.25
N VAL A 286 9.74 12.97 7.13
CA VAL A 286 11.16 13.20 6.84
C VAL A 286 11.35 14.15 5.67
N MET A 287 12.42 14.92 5.68
CA MET A 287 12.75 15.90 4.65
C MET A 287 14.21 15.78 4.23
N SER A 288 14.50 15.95 2.95
CA SER A 288 15.84 16.23 2.44
C SER A 288 15.87 17.60 1.81
N PHE A 289 16.91 18.37 2.10
CA PHE A 289 17.03 19.71 1.58
C PHE A 289 18.48 20.13 1.37
N ASN A 290 18.93 20.17 0.12
CA ASN A 290 20.14 20.86 -0.24
C ASN A 290 19.85 22.38 -0.21
N VAL A 291 20.41 23.09 0.77
CA VAL A 291 20.15 24.52 0.97
C VAL A 291 21.02 25.41 0.10
N ARG A 292 21.94 24.84 -0.68
CA ARG A 292 23.01 25.51 -1.40
C ARG A 292 23.91 26.33 -0.46
N PHE A 293 25.21 26.21 -0.61
CA PHE A 293 26.21 26.81 0.28
C PHE A 293 26.13 28.35 0.39
N ASP A 294 25.65 29.05 -0.65
CA ASP A 294 25.49 30.52 -0.64
C ASP A 294 24.35 30.95 0.27
N LEU A 295 24.60 31.90 1.17
CA LEU A 295 23.57 32.46 2.06
C LEU A 295 22.64 33.48 1.37
N THR A 296 23.07 34.02 0.24
CA THR A 296 22.34 35.10 -0.46
C THR A 296 22.05 34.69 -1.88
N GLU A 297 20.92 35.18 -2.41
CA GLU A 297 20.66 35.12 -3.85
C GLU A 297 21.53 36.11 -4.62
N ASN A 298 21.49 36.08 -5.98
CA ASN A 298 22.29 36.93 -6.86
C ASN A 298 22.16 38.43 -6.56
N ALA A 299 21.07 38.89 -5.98
CA ALA A 299 20.85 40.29 -5.59
C ALA A 299 21.32 40.60 -4.14
N GLY A 300 21.98 39.65 -3.45
CA GLY A 300 22.45 39.82 -2.08
C GLY A 300 21.34 39.73 -1.03
N VAL A 301 20.16 39.22 -1.39
CA VAL A 301 19.05 39.01 -0.44
C VAL A 301 19.28 37.72 0.34
N SER A 302 19.21 37.82 1.66
CA SER A 302 19.37 36.65 2.53
C SER A 302 18.24 35.64 2.33
N ARG A 303 18.59 34.36 2.19
CA ARG A 303 17.65 33.23 2.04
C ARG A 303 17.24 32.60 3.37
N ILE A 304 17.92 32.94 4.47
CA ILE A 304 17.76 32.28 5.78
C ILE A 304 16.30 32.26 6.23
N ASP A 305 15.62 33.40 6.22
CA ASP A 305 14.24 33.47 6.73
C ASP A 305 13.25 32.72 5.84
N ALA A 306 13.52 32.64 4.54
CA ALA A 306 12.74 31.85 3.61
C ALA A 306 12.94 30.33 3.83
N VAL A 307 14.17 29.89 4.04
CA VAL A 307 14.51 28.50 4.38
C VAL A 307 13.88 28.09 5.70
N VAL A 308 13.97 28.92 6.74
CA VAL A 308 13.33 28.67 8.03
C VAL A 308 11.80 28.60 7.91
N ALA A 309 11.21 29.50 7.10
CA ALA A 309 9.76 29.47 6.86
C ALA A 309 9.33 28.17 6.16
N GLN A 310 10.08 27.71 5.16
CA GLN A 310 9.83 26.45 4.48
C GLN A 310 9.93 25.24 5.41
N ILE A 311 10.98 25.16 6.22
CA ILE A 311 11.17 24.06 7.17
C ILE A 311 10.01 24.02 8.17
N ARG A 312 9.56 25.18 8.68
CA ARG A 312 8.44 25.27 9.63
C ARG A 312 7.09 24.93 8.99
N ASP A 313 6.87 25.37 7.77
CA ASP A 313 5.64 25.07 7.02
C ASP A 313 5.51 23.57 6.73
N LEU A 314 6.59 22.95 6.27
CA LEU A 314 6.64 21.51 6.00
C LEU A 314 6.73 20.67 7.28
N SER A 315 7.21 21.26 8.37
CA SER A 315 7.25 20.69 9.73
C SER A 315 7.72 19.22 9.78
N PRO A 316 8.91 18.88 9.24
CA PRO A 316 9.43 17.51 9.28
C PRO A 316 9.75 17.10 10.72
N ASP A 317 9.63 15.80 11.02
CA ASP A 317 10.09 15.22 12.28
C ASP A 317 11.61 15.08 12.30
N VAL A 318 12.18 14.73 11.15
CA VAL A 318 13.63 14.64 10.92
C VAL A 318 13.97 15.21 9.54
N LEU A 319 15.01 16.03 9.49
CA LEU A 319 15.47 16.73 8.28
C LEU A 319 16.95 16.48 8.06
N GLY A 320 17.34 16.08 6.83
CA GLY A 320 18.72 16.08 6.36
C GLY A 320 18.99 17.32 5.50
N VAL A 321 19.99 18.13 5.90
CA VAL A 321 20.42 19.33 5.17
C VAL A 321 21.78 19.04 4.53
N GLN A 322 21.93 19.38 3.24
CA GLN A 322 23.19 19.33 2.49
C GLN A 322 23.66 20.74 2.17
N GLU A 323 24.95 20.88 1.88
CA GLU A 323 25.65 22.15 1.63
C GLU A 323 25.58 23.13 2.82
N ASP A 324 25.46 22.60 4.02
CA ASP A 324 25.35 23.33 5.27
C ASP A 324 26.73 23.85 5.73
N THR A 325 27.06 25.08 5.32
CA THR A 325 28.32 25.72 5.74
C THR A 325 28.31 26.16 7.21
N ALA A 326 29.48 26.52 7.75
CA ALA A 326 29.55 27.07 9.10
C ALA A 326 28.70 28.34 9.27
N GLU A 327 28.55 29.13 8.21
CA GLU A 327 27.71 30.33 8.20
C GLU A 327 26.22 29.96 8.24
N TRP A 328 25.79 28.92 7.50
CA TRP A 328 24.44 28.39 7.56
C TRP A 328 24.10 27.92 8.98
N ARG A 329 24.98 27.14 9.61
CA ARG A 329 24.79 26.62 10.99
C ARG A 329 24.62 27.75 11.99
N ALA A 330 25.49 28.76 11.92
CA ALA A 330 25.42 29.91 12.83
C ALA A 330 24.06 30.67 12.76
N LEU A 331 23.35 30.55 11.64
CA LEU A 331 22.08 31.24 11.40
C LEU A 331 20.87 30.32 11.53
N LEU A 332 20.95 29.05 11.15
CA LEU A 332 19.84 28.10 11.24
C LEU A 332 19.61 27.58 12.66
N ASP A 333 20.65 27.16 13.36
CA ASP A 333 20.55 26.56 14.69
C ASP A 333 19.77 27.45 15.69
N PRO A 334 20.08 28.76 15.82
CA PRO A 334 19.33 29.61 16.75
C PRO A 334 17.90 29.93 16.30
N LYS A 335 17.56 29.67 15.03
CA LYS A 335 16.21 29.89 14.49
C LYS A 335 15.32 28.65 14.54
N LEU A 336 15.89 27.45 14.53
CA LEU A 336 15.18 26.18 14.56
C LEU A 336 15.17 25.55 15.97
N THR A 337 14.75 26.34 16.97
CA THR A 337 14.82 25.96 18.40
C THR A 337 13.95 24.74 18.77
N GLU A 338 13.00 24.37 17.93
CA GLU A 338 12.16 23.19 18.04
C GLU A 338 12.89 21.90 17.61
N TYR A 339 14.09 22.03 17.05
CA TYR A 339 14.94 20.93 16.61
C TYR A 339 16.25 20.89 17.39
N THR A 340 16.83 19.70 17.48
CA THR A 340 18.25 19.51 17.84
C THR A 340 19.04 19.19 16.58
N ALA A 341 20.17 19.88 16.41
CA ALA A 341 21.08 19.69 15.29
C ALA A 341 22.16 18.63 15.60
N VAL A 342 22.40 17.73 14.66
CA VAL A 342 23.53 16.79 14.64
C VAL A 342 24.39 17.14 13.43
N HIS A 343 25.47 17.83 13.67
CA HIS A 343 26.39 18.24 12.62
C HIS A 343 27.40 17.14 12.27
N SER A 344 27.80 17.07 10.99
CA SER A 344 28.99 16.30 10.61
C SER A 344 30.25 16.82 11.33
N THR A 345 31.11 15.90 11.76
CA THR A 345 32.22 16.23 12.65
C THR A 345 33.36 17.03 11.99
N GLN A 346 33.40 17.07 10.64
CA GLN A 346 34.40 17.83 9.89
C GLN A 346 33.85 18.31 8.54
N PRO A 347 34.42 19.39 7.96
CA PRO A 347 34.09 19.81 6.59
C PRO A 347 34.30 18.68 5.60
N ILE A 348 33.34 18.51 4.69
CA ILE A 348 33.33 17.43 3.68
C ILE A 348 33.86 17.97 2.34
N GLY A 349 34.73 18.90 2.32
CA GLY A 349 35.32 19.45 1.10
C GLY A 349 36.86 19.55 1.17
N ASN A 350 37.51 19.64 0.02
CA ASN A 350 38.93 19.87 -0.08
C ASN A 350 39.28 21.37 -0.16
N ASP A 351 38.27 22.21 -0.43
CA ASP A 351 38.41 23.66 -0.56
C ASP A 351 37.95 24.34 0.73
N PRO A 352 38.82 25.06 1.44
CA PRO A 352 38.45 25.79 2.62
C PRO A 352 37.35 26.86 2.40
N SER A 353 37.14 27.28 1.15
CA SER A 353 36.10 28.25 0.76
C SER A 353 34.74 27.61 0.50
N SER A 354 34.70 26.30 0.26
CA SER A 354 33.50 25.50 0.03
C SER A 354 33.33 24.42 1.10
N GLN A 355 33.36 24.80 2.36
CA GLN A 355 33.21 23.87 3.50
C GLN A 355 31.77 23.37 3.61
N GLU A 356 31.32 22.68 2.58
CA GLU A 356 30.03 22.01 2.60
C GLU A 356 30.00 20.92 3.68
N ASN A 357 28.98 20.94 4.50
CA ASN A 357 28.78 19.95 5.55
C ASN A 357 27.39 19.31 5.42
N LEU A 358 27.13 18.40 6.31
CA LEU A 358 25.84 17.74 6.48
C LEU A 358 25.32 17.99 7.88
N THR A 359 24.05 18.33 8.00
CA THR A 359 23.37 18.43 9.29
C THR A 359 22.08 17.63 9.28
N ILE A 360 21.82 16.93 10.37
CA ILE A 360 20.53 16.31 10.67
C ILE A 360 19.88 17.15 11.76
N PHE A 361 18.64 17.63 11.51
CA PHE A 361 17.78 18.23 12.52
C PHE A 361 16.67 17.25 12.87
N TYR A 362 16.42 17.01 14.15
CA TYR A 362 15.30 16.21 14.62
C TYR A 362 14.48 16.95 15.69
N ARG A 363 13.17 16.72 15.69
CA ARG A 363 12.25 17.31 16.68
C ARG A 363 12.58 16.84 18.08
N THR A 364 12.90 17.78 18.98
CA THR A 364 13.28 17.49 20.37
C THR A 364 12.14 16.96 21.24
N ASP A 365 10.90 17.27 20.86
CA ASP A 365 9.69 16.79 21.53
C ASP A 365 9.25 15.39 21.06
N LYS A 366 9.87 14.86 19.98
CA LYS A 366 9.52 13.54 19.42
C LYS A 366 10.61 12.50 19.55
N PHE A 367 11.88 12.91 19.61
CA PHE A 367 13.01 11.99 19.60
C PHE A 367 14.07 12.30 20.62
N THR A 368 14.75 11.26 21.10
CA THR A 368 16.02 11.34 21.83
C THR A 368 17.14 10.78 20.96
N LEU A 369 18.32 11.40 21.05
CA LEU A 369 19.53 10.94 20.34
C LEU A 369 20.19 9.80 21.12
N VAL A 370 20.39 8.65 20.45
CA VAL A 370 21.06 7.47 21.00
C VAL A 370 22.54 7.44 20.60
N GLU A 371 22.81 7.58 19.31
CA GLU A 371 24.17 7.62 18.73
C GLU A 371 24.18 8.55 17.52
N SER A 372 25.29 9.19 17.24
CA SER A 372 25.49 9.94 16.00
C SER A 372 26.93 9.91 15.54
N GLY A 373 27.17 10.26 14.29
CA GLY A 373 28.53 10.37 13.78
C GLY A 373 28.61 10.62 12.29
N THR A 374 29.83 10.69 11.80
CA THR A 374 30.16 10.88 10.38
C THR A 374 30.97 9.70 9.88
N LYS A 375 30.66 9.21 8.67
CA LYS A 375 31.45 8.21 7.94
C LYS A 375 31.80 8.75 6.56
N TRP A 376 33.06 8.58 6.16
CA TRP A 376 33.51 9.04 4.84
C TRP A 376 33.18 7.99 3.77
N LEU A 377 32.75 8.44 2.62
CA LEU A 377 32.33 7.61 1.49
C LEU A 377 33.53 7.37 0.55
N GLY A 378 34.58 6.84 1.12
CA GLY A 378 35.83 6.49 0.45
C GLY A 378 36.33 5.11 0.86
N PRO A 379 37.56 4.70 0.43
CA PRO A 379 38.13 3.41 0.78
C PRO A 379 38.30 3.20 2.29
N VAL A 380 38.36 4.28 3.06
CA VAL A 380 38.47 4.28 4.53
C VAL A 380 37.34 5.11 5.11
N SER A 381 36.33 4.44 5.64
CA SER A 381 35.13 5.13 6.18
C SER A 381 35.35 5.78 7.55
N GLY A 382 36.43 5.41 8.27
CA GLY A 382 36.78 5.97 9.58
C GLY A 382 37.60 7.26 9.55
N ALA A 383 38.04 7.69 8.37
CA ALA A 383 38.85 8.89 8.19
C ALA A 383 38.55 9.53 6.82
N PRO A 384 38.81 10.85 6.65
CA PRO A 384 38.65 11.53 5.37
C PRO A 384 39.38 10.78 4.25
N SER A 385 38.64 10.26 3.30
CA SER A 385 39.18 9.54 2.14
C SER A 385 38.23 9.66 0.94
N LYS A 386 38.78 9.54 -0.28
CA LYS A 386 38.00 9.50 -1.51
C LYS A 386 38.56 8.44 -2.46
N PHE A 387 37.70 7.92 -3.32
CA PHE A 387 38.11 7.06 -4.43
C PHE A 387 38.90 7.84 -5.47
N SER A 388 39.71 7.14 -6.27
CA SER A 388 40.51 7.76 -7.35
C SER A 388 39.61 8.46 -8.40
N GLU A 389 38.38 7.99 -8.55
CA GLU A 389 37.39 8.53 -9.46
C GLU A 389 36.66 9.76 -8.90
N SER A 390 36.79 10.03 -7.60
CA SER A 390 36.14 11.18 -6.95
C SER A 390 36.99 12.43 -7.09
N THR A 391 36.32 13.56 -7.34
CA THR A 391 36.94 14.89 -7.33
C THR A 391 37.11 15.42 -5.91
N ILE A 392 36.14 15.16 -5.03
CA ILE A 392 36.09 15.65 -3.65
C ILE A 392 35.88 14.52 -2.65
N ILE A 393 36.10 14.82 -1.37
CA ILE A 393 35.77 13.91 -0.26
C ILE A 393 34.28 14.08 0.03
N ARG A 394 33.56 12.96 0.10
CA ARG A 394 32.15 12.92 0.49
C ARG A 394 31.95 12.06 1.74
N ALA A 395 30.87 12.29 2.46
CA ALA A 395 30.53 11.59 3.69
C ALA A 395 29.03 11.34 3.81
N MET A 396 28.68 10.53 4.78
CA MET A 396 27.35 10.45 5.37
C MET A 396 27.41 10.95 6.81
N ASN A 397 26.39 11.68 7.22
CA ASN A 397 26.10 11.95 8.63
C ASN A 397 24.95 11.04 9.08
N TYR A 398 24.97 10.52 10.31
CA TYR A 398 23.90 9.67 10.82
C TYR A 398 23.52 10.02 12.25
N ALA A 399 22.25 9.75 12.57
CA ALA A 399 21.70 9.80 13.91
C ALA A 399 20.86 8.56 14.15
N VAL A 400 21.15 7.82 15.22
CA VAL A 400 20.24 6.81 15.78
C VAL A 400 19.34 7.54 16.74
N LEU A 401 18.06 7.61 16.39
CA LEU A 401 17.03 8.33 17.13
C LEU A 401 16.06 7.35 17.75
N GLU A 402 15.67 7.56 19.00
CA GLU A 402 14.63 6.81 19.69
C GLU A 402 13.38 7.68 19.81
N ARG A 403 12.25 7.18 19.30
CA ARG A 403 10.97 7.89 19.35
C ARG A 403 10.42 7.86 20.78
N ILE A 404 10.11 9.02 21.33
CA ILE A 404 9.70 9.19 22.73
C ILE A 404 8.36 8.50 23.03
N SER A 405 7.47 8.42 22.04
CA SER A 405 6.10 7.91 22.25
C SER A 405 6.06 6.39 22.52
N ASP A 406 6.99 5.62 21.97
CA ASP A 406 6.96 4.14 22.00
C ASP A 406 8.33 3.47 22.13
N GLY A 407 9.42 4.25 22.09
CA GLY A 407 10.80 3.72 22.19
C GLY A 407 11.34 3.12 20.90
N GLU A 408 10.60 3.23 19.78
CA GLU A 408 11.05 2.74 18.48
C GLU A 408 12.31 3.48 18.01
N LYS A 409 13.29 2.74 17.49
CA LYS A 409 14.56 3.30 17.04
C LYS A 409 14.67 3.31 15.54
N ILE A 410 15.22 4.39 15.00
CA ILE A 410 15.57 4.54 13.60
C ILE A 410 17.02 4.99 13.41
N CYS A 411 17.65 4.51 12.36
CA CYS A 411 18.90 5.07 11.86
C CYS A 411 18.59 6.05 10.74
N PHE A 412 18.63 7.35 11.03
CA PHE A 412 18.48 8.39 10.01
C PHE A 412 19.85 8.76 9.45
N VAL A 413 19.98 8.76 8.13
CA VAL A 413 21.21 9.02 7.39
C VAL A 413 21.01 10.16 6.42
N ASN A 414 21.93 11.11 6.43
CA ASN A 414 21.99 12.23 5.49
C ASN A 414 23.30 12.17 4.69
N THR A 415 23.23 12.36 3.38
CA THR A 415 24.42 12.27 2.49
C THR A 415 24.38 13.29 1.37
N HIS A 416 25.55 13.52 0.77
CA HIS A 416 25.73 14.27 -0.47
C HIS A 416 26.84 13.57 -1.28
N LEU A 417 26.45 12.96 -2.43
CA LEU A 417 27.38 12.17 -3.25
C LEU A 417 28.20 13.05 -4.21
N GLU A 418 29.14 12.43 -4.92
CA GLU A 418 29.99 13.09 -5.93
C GLU A 418 29.18 13.83 -6.98
N HIS A 419 29.69 14.95 -7.47
CA HIS A 419 29.03 15.79 -8.48
C HIS A 419 28.50 15.02 -9.69
N ASN A 420 27.40 15.49 -10.24
CA ASN A 420 26.90 15.05 -11.53
C ASN A 420 27.57 15.87 -12.66
N ASP A 421 28.31 15.20 -13.51
CA ASP A 421 28.94 15.81 -14.70
C ASP A 421 28.11 15.63 -15.98
N GLY A 422 26.90 15.09 -15.86
CA GLY A 422 26.00 14.83 -16.98
C GLY A 422 26.30 13.54 -17.76
N GLU A 423 27.38 12.84 -17.41
CA GLU A 423 27.84 11.65 -18.13
C GLU A 423 27.57 10.38 -17.30
N HIS A 424 26.78 9.44 -17.82
CA HIS A 424 26.38 8.21 -17.10
C HIS A 424 27.53 7.23 -16.81
N ASN A 425 28.61 7.26 -17.59
CA ASN A 425 29.75 6.35 -17.46
C ASN A 425 31.04 7.09 -17.12
N SER A 426 30.95 8.28 -16.58
CA SER A 426 32.11 9.08 -16.18
C SER A 426 32.81 8.49 -14.94
N ALA A 427 33.98 9.01 -14.63
CA ALA A 427 34.67 8.71 -13.38
C ALA A 427 33.78 9.07 -12.18
N GLN A 428 33.11 10.23 -12.23
CA GLN A 428 32.21 10.68 -11.16
C GLN A 428 30.98 9.75 -11.01
N ALA A 429 30.40 9.23 -12.09
CA ALA A 429 29.32 8.25 -12.01
C ALA A 429 29.79 6.95 -11.32
N VAL A 430 31.00 6.48 -11.63
CA VAL A 430 31.61 5.32 -10.93
C VAL A 430 31.87 5.64 -9.47
N ALA A 431 32.34 6.86 -9.16
CA ALA A 431 32.55 7.31 -7.78
C ALA A 431 31.25 7.29 -6.99
N ARG A 432 30.14 7.84 -7.52
CA ARG A 432 28.82 7.82 -6.87
C ARG A 432 28.36 6.39 -6.55
N GLN A 433 28.54 5.45 -7.48
CA GLN A 433 28.19 4.05 -7.25
C GLN A 433 29.01 3.43 -6.12
N LYS A 434 30.32 3.66 -6.07
CA LYS A 434 31.20 3.18 -4.99
C LYS A 434 30.84 3.85 -3.66
N GLN A 435 30.54 5.14 -3.66
CA GLN A 435 30.10 5.88 -2.48
C GLN A 435 28.80 5.32 -1.94
N ALA A 436 27.81 5.02 -2.79
CA ALA A 436 26.56 4.38 -2.39
C ALA A 436 26.78 3.00 -1.76
N ALA A 437 27.73 2.21 -2.28
CA ALA A 437 28.06 0.92 -1.68
C ALA A 437 28.64 1.08 -0.26
N VAL A 438 29.52 2.06 -0.04
CA VAL A 438 30.05 2.37 1.31
C VAL A 438 28.94 2.90 2.22
N LEU A 439 28.08 3.78 1.72
CA LEU A 439 26.90 4.31 2.43
C LEU A 439 26.03 3.16 2.99
N ILE A 440 25.65 2.22 2.12
CA ILE A 440 24.87 1.03 2.46
C ILE A 440 25.58 0.20 3.53
N GLU A 441 26.86 -0.15 3.30
CA GLU A 441 27.64 -0.96 4.22
C GLU A 441 27.72 -0.33 5.62
N GLN A 442 27.96 0.98 5.69
CA GLN A 442 28.07 1.67 6.98
C GLN A 442 26.71 1.80 7.67
N THR A 443 25.64 2.09 6.93
CA THR A 443 24.27 2.13 7.47
C THR A 443 23.89 0.77 8.07
N GLN A 444 24.09 -0.32 7.34
CA GLN A 444 23.81 -1.67 7.82
C GLN A 444 24.62 -2.04 9.07
N LYS A 445 25.90 -1.64 9.14
CA LYS A 445 26.75 -1.83 10.34
C LYS A 445 26.23 -1.05 11.55
N ILE A 446 25.70 0.15 11.35
CA ILE A 446 25.12 0.96 12.42
C ILE A 446 23.82 0.32 12.89
N CYS A 447 22.90 -0.04 11.98
CA CYS A 447 21.65 -0.70 12.31
C CYS A 447 21.85 -2.03 13.06
N ALA A 448 22.84 -2.82 12.66
CA ALA A 448 23.17 -4.10 13.29
C ALA A 448 23.60 -4.00 14.77
N LYS A 449 24.10 -2.83 15.24
CA LYS A 449 24.42 -2.60 16.66
C LYS A 449 23.17 -2.56 17.54
N TYR A 450 22.00 -2.35 16.96
CA TYR A 450 20.71 -2.15 17.61
C TYR A 450 19.68 -3.18 17.12
N ASP A 451 20.11 -4.44 17.00
CA ASP A 451 19.27 -5.59 16.58
C ASP A 451 18.63 -5.42 15.19
N GLY A 452 19.28 -4.65 14.30
CA GLY A 452 18.83 -4.47 12.92
C GLY A 452 17.71 -3.45 12.76
N ILE A 453 17.78 -2.34 13.51
CA ILE A 453 16.77 -1.25 13.40
C ILE A 453 16.59 -0.74 11.97
N SER A 454 15.41 -0.24 11.71
CA SER A 454 15.02 0.38 10.43
C SER A 454 15.86 1.61 10.10
N SER A 455 16.07 1.88 8.82
CA SER A 455 16.82 3.05 8.38
C SER A 455 16.10 3.90 7.34
N VAL A 456 16.33 5.21 7.42
CA VAL A 456 15.90 6.21 6.46
C VAL A 456 17.13 6.95 5.97
N THR A 457 17.37 6.97 4.68
CA THR A 457 18.50 7.66 4.04
C THR A 457 18.00 8.75 3.13
N VAL A 458 18.40 10.00 3.39
CA VAL A 458 18.05 11.15 2.55
C VAL A 458 19.32 11.82 2.03
N GLY A 459 19.20 12.59 0.97
CA GLY A 459 20.32 13.40 0.50
C GLY A 459 20.23 13.81 -0.96
N ASP A 460 21.21 14.61 -1.35
CA ASP A 460 21.55 14.88 -2.74
C ASP A 460 22.48 13.76 -3.25
N PHE A 461 21.91 12.89 -4.07
CA PHE A 461 22.65 11.77 -4.66
C PHE A 461 23.39 12.17 -5.94
N ASN A 462 23.17 13.37 -6.43
CA ASN A 462 23.81 13.89 -7.66
C ASN A 462 23.70 12.92 -8.86
N CYS A 463 22.63 12.14 -8.92
CA CYS A 463 22.45 11.14 -9.96
C CYS A 463 21.01 11.16 -10.51
N ASN A 464 20.88 10.90 -11.80
CA ASN A 464 19.58 10.77 -12.44
C ASN A 464 18.95 9.41 -12.16
N THR A 465 17.65 9.30 -12.35
CA THR A 465 16.86 8.07 -12.05
C THR A 465 17.32 6.82 -12.80
N SER A 466 18.09 6.96 -13.87
CA SER A 466 18.68 5.88 -14.67
C SER A 466 20.06 5.41 -14.20
N ASP A 467 20.69 6.13 -13.26
CA ASP A 467 22.06 5.83 -12.84
C ASP A 467 22.15 4.55 -12.01
N ALA A 468 23.32 3.90 -12.05
CA ALA A 468 23.58 2.63 -11.37
C ALA A 468 23.43 2.69 -9.85
N VAL A 469 23.54 3.88 -9.26
CA VAL A 469 23.33 4.14 -7.81
C VAL A 469 21.97 3.59 -7.35
N HIS A 470 20.89 3.86 -8.10
CA HIS A 470 19.53 3.40 -7.74
C HIS A 470 19.39 1.89 -7.75
N LYS A 471 20.02 1.23 -8.73
CA LYS A 471 20.06 -0.22 -8.76
C LYS A 471 20.84 -0.75 -7.55
N THR A 472 21.98 -0.13 -7.21
CA THR A 472 22.79 -0.50 -6.05
C THR A 472 21.97 -0.38 -4.76
N MET A 473 21.23 0.70 -4.55
CA MET A 473 20.36 0.87 -3.37
C MET A 473 19.29 -0.23 -3.30
N ARG A 474 18.53 -0.45 -4.37
CA ARG A 474 17.44 -1.43 -4.38
C ARG A 474 17.92 -2.88 -4.23
N ASP A 475 19.01 -3.26 -4.89
CA ASP A 475 19.58 -4.62 -4.80
C ASP A 475 20.10 -4.94 -3.39
N ASN A 476 20.35 -3.92 -2.57
CA ASN A 476 20.84 -4.06 -1.20
C ASN A 476 19.77 -3.77 -0.14
N GLY A 477 18.49 -3.87 -0.49
CA GLY A 477 17.38 -3.87 0.46
C GLY A 477 16.86 -2.48 0.82
N TYR A 478 16.90 -1.52 -0.11
CA TYR A 478 16.30 -0.20 0.05
C TYR A 478 15.20 0.06 -0.98
N ASP A 479 14.11 0.65 -0.54
CA ASP A 479 13.04 1.14 -1.41
C ASP A 479 13.19 2.64 -1.65
N ASP A 480 13.09 3.06 -2.92
CA ASP A 480 12.98 4.47 -3.33
C ASP A 480 11.59 4.97 -2.98
N CYS A 481 11.50 5.91 -2.03
CA CYS A 481 10.22 6.45 -1.56
C CYS A 481 9.38 7.09 -2.68
N ARG A 482 10.00 7.66 -3.70
CA ARG A 482 9.30 8.23 -4.85
C ARG A 482 8.57 7.15 -5.68
N LEU A 483 9.11 5.93 -5.72
CA LEU A 483 8.54 4.81 -6.47
C LEU A 483 7.54 3.98 -5.66
N SER A 484 7.70 3.97 -4.33
CA SER A 484 6.89 3.15 -3.42
C SER A 484 5.76 3.92 -2.73
N ALA A 485 5.75 5.26 -2.80
CA ALA A 485 4.73 6.06 -2.16
C ALA A 485 3.33 5.84 -2.75
N ALA A 486 2.34 5.76 -1.85
CA ALA A 486 0.93 5.69 -2.22
C ALA A 486 0.41 7.00 -2.86
N ASP A 487 0.99 8.16 -2.49
CA ASP A 487 0.72 9.46 -3.10
C ASP A 487 2.02 10.12 -3.53
N VAL A 488 2.12 10.45 -4.81
CA VAL A 488 3.34 11.01 -5.38
C VAL A 488 3.04 12.34 -6.05
N LYS A 489 3.67 13.41 -5.55
CA LYS A 489 3.75 14.71 -6.21
C LYS A 489 5.20 14.95 -6.64
N SER A 490 5.63 14.19 -7.64
CA SER A 490 7.00 14.20 -8.14
C SER A 490 7.17 15.16 -9.30
N GLN A 491 8.31 15.83 -9.30
CA GLN A 491 8.87 16.63 -10.38
C GLN A 491 10.38 16.70 -10.19
N GLY A 492 11.11 17.45 -11.04
CA GLY A 492 12.53 17.67 -10.81
C GLY A 492 12.83 18.29 -9.45
N THR A 493 13.92 17.89 -8.83
CA THR A 493 14.36 18.45 -7.54
C THR A 493 15.43 19.51 -7.68
N TRP A 494 16.07 19.61 -8.84
CA TRP A 494 17.04 20.66 -9.14
C TRP A 494 16.45 21.74 -10.06
N ASN A 495 16.71 23.00 -9.75
CA ASN A 495 16.17 24.15 -10.47
C ASN A 495 17.28 25.17 -10.84
N ASP A 496 17.81 25.05 -12.03
CA ASP A 496 18.89 25.91 -12.54
C ASP A 496 18.54 27.43 -12.62
N GLY A 497 17.30 27.79 -12.40
CA GLY A 497 16.82 29.17 -12.43
C GLY A 497 16.19 29.67 -11.14
N TYR A 498 16.65 29.22 -9.99
CA TYR A 498 15.96 29.42 -8.71
C TYR A 498 15.71 30.89 -8.30
N TYR A 499 16.47 31.83 -8.77
CA TYR A 499 16.33 33.27 -8.46
C TYR A 499 15.18 34.03 -9.15
N GLY A 500 14.13 33.36 -9.52
CA GLY A 500 12.94 34.00 -10.11
C GLY A 500 12.63 33.52 -11.51
N GLY A 501 13.36 32.52 -12.00
CA GLY A 501 13.04 31.80 -13.23
C GLY A 501 11.75 31.01 -13.16
N SER A 502 11.30 30.50 -14.29
CA SER A 502 10.22 29.53 -14.36
C SER A 502 10.74 28.17 -13.90
N ILE A 503 9.94 27.45 -13.10
CA ILE A 503 10.25 26.07 -12.73
C ILE A 503 10.22 25.20 -13.99
N ASP A 504 11.32 24.50 -14.28
CA ASP A 504 11.29 23.38 -15.20
C ASP A 504 10.84 22.12 -14.44
N LYS A 505 9.59 21.74 -14.61
CA LYS A 505 9.02 20.52 -14.00
C LYS A 505 9.67 19.23 -14.49
N ASN A 506 10.41 19.29 -15.60
CA ASN A 506 11.14 18.17 -16.18
C ASN A 506 12.64 18.21 -15.84
N SER A 507 13.06 19.09 -14.94
CA SER A 507 14.44 19.16 -14.48
C SER A 507 14.88 17.85 -13.81
N SER A 508 16.19 17.71 -13.61
CA SER A 508 16.77 16.51 -13.01
C SER A 508 16.22 16.24 -11.59
N ILE A 509 16.00 14.98 -11.26
CA ILE A 509 15.77 14.52 -9.90
C ILE A 509 17.13 14.11 -9.35
N LEU A 510 17.64 14.83 -8.37
CA LEU A 510 18.96 14.61 -7.75
C LEU A 510 18.86 14.25 -6.28
N ASP A 511 17.73 14.65 -5.64
CA ASP A 511 17.47 14.44 -4.21
C ASP A 511 16.55 13.23 -4.01
N TYR A 512 16.90 12.38 -3.06
CA TYR A 512 16.22 11.11 -2.83
C TYR A 512 15.98 10.84 -1.35
N CYS A 513 14.96 10.03 -1.09
CA CYS A 513 14.72 9.36 0.17
C CYS A 513 14.61 7.86 -0.09
N TYR A 514 15.43 7.09 0.61
CA TYR A 514 15.40 5.63 0.63
C TYR A 514 15.07 5.13 2.02
N VAL A 515 14.30 4.07 2.11
CA VAL A 515 13.97 3.40 3.37
C VAL A 515 14.38 1.93 3.31
N SER A 516 14.75 1.33 4.44
CA SER A 516 14.94 -0.12 4.52
C SER A 516 13.67 -0.84 4.11
N LYS A 517 13.84 -1.85 3.25
CA LYS A 517 12.75 -2.54 2.58
C LYS A 517 11.89 -3.31 3.57
N ASN A 518 10.58 -3.19 3.42
CA ASN A 518 9.54 -3.78 4.25
C ASN A 518 9.39 -3.19 5.66
N ASP A 519 10.26 -2.26 6.08
CA ASP A 519 10.18 -1.66 7.41
C ASP A 519 9.23 -0.47 7.46
N PHE A 520 8.90 0.09 6.30
CA PHE A 520 8.03 1.25 6.20
C PHE A 520 6.97 1.12 5.10
N SER A 521 5.78 1.64 5.38
CA SER A 521 4.81 2.03 4.37
C SER A 521 5.05 3.48 3.98
N VAL A 522 5.41 3.73 2.72
CA VAL A 522 5.61 5.09 2.21
C VAL A 522 4.26 5.69 1.82
N CYS A 523 3.75 6.58 2.67
CA CYS A 523 2.39 7.13 2.53
C CYS A 523 2.32 8.23 1.48
N SER A 524 3.30 9.14 1.48
CA SER A 524 3.40 10.18 0.48
C SER A 524 4.83 10.61 0.22
N TYR A 525 5.08 11.05 -1.01
CA TYR A 525 6.30 11.70 -1.46
C TYR A 525 5.94 12.97 -2.20
N ALA A 526 6.52 14.10 -1.84
CA ALA A 526 6.29 15.36 -2.53
C ALA A 526 7.59 16.16 -2.69
N VAL A 527 7.69 16.90 -3.80
CA VAL A 527 8.70 17.92 -4.03
C VAL A 527 8.06 19.27 -3.74
N SER A 528 8.64 20.05 -2.82
CA SER A 528 8.14 21.36 -2.40
C SER A 528 8.62 22.45 -3.34
N ILE A 529 7.74 22.92 -4.20
CA ILE A 529 8.01 23.96 -5.22
C ILE A 529 7.47 25.34 -4.85
N ASP A 530 7.00 25.50 -3.63
CA ASP A 530 6.42 26.77 -3.19
C ASP A 530 7.50 27.83 -2.96
N LYS A 531 7.12 29.08 -3.13
CA LYS A 531 7.96 30.22 -2.79
C LYS A 531 7.73 30.64 -1.36
N TYR A 532 8.81 30.91 -0.65
CA TYR A 532 8.79 31.49 0.69
C TYR A 532 9.43 32.89 0.61
N ASN A 533 8.78 33.87 1.23
CA ASN A 533 9.17 35.27 1.11
C ASN A 533 9.36 35.74 -0.36
N ASN A 534 8.50 35.24 -1.25
CA ASN A 534 8.51 35.50 -2.70
C ASN A 534 9.75 34.98 -3.46
N MET A 535 10.54 34.11 -2.87
CA MET A 535 11.72 33.49 -3.53
C MET A 535 11.66 31.96 -3.45
N TYR A 536 12.33 31.29 -4.37
CA TYR A 536 12.72 29.91 -4.18
C TYR A 536 13.88 29.86 -3.18
N THR A 537 13.83 28.92 -2.26
CA THR A 537 14.73 28.89 -1.10
C THR A 537 16.10 28.32 -1.41
N SER A 538 16.25 27.58 -2.52
CA SER A 538 17.49 26.99 -3.00
C SER A 538 17.38 26.76 -4.52
N ASP A 539 18.48 26.37 -5.17
CA ASP A 539 18.49 25.78 -6.51
C ASP A 539 18.05 24.30 -6.48
N HIS A 540 17.88 23.73 -5.29
CA HIS A 540 17.18 22.47 -5.07
C HIS A 540 15.82 22.71 -4.45
N PHE A 541 14.85 21.86 -4.81
CA PHE A 541 13.57 21.78 -4.14
C PHE A 541 13.61 20.69 -3.07
N ALA A 542 13.20 21.04 -1.85
CA ALA A 542 13.12 20.07 -0.78
C ALA A 542 12.17 18.93 -1.11
N ILE A 543 12.52 17.72 -0.75
CA ILE A 543 11.60 16.57 -0.75
C ILE A 543 11.07 16.34 0.65
N ILE A 544 9.79 16.01 0.74
CA ILE A 544 9.09 15.68 1.97
C ILE A 544 8.40 14.32 1.82
N VAL A 545 8.60 13.44 2.79
CA VAL A 545 8.10 12.07 2.76
C VAL A 545 7.41 11.74 4.07
N LYS A 546 6.22 11.14 4.01
CA LYS A 546 5.51 10.61 5.17
C LYS A 546 5.60 9.09 5.18
N LEU A 547 6.09 8.56 6.27
CA LEU A 547 6.33 7.15 6.51
C LEU A 547 5.48 6.65 7.68
N LEU A 548 5.08 5.38 7.62
CA LEU A 548 4.56 4.63 8.76
C LEU A 548 5.45 3.41 8.96
N PHE A 549 5.80 3.14 10.22
CA PHE A 549 6.50 1.91 10.56
C PHE A 549 5.59 0.71 10.27
N ASN A 550 6.14 -0.30 9.62
CA ASN A 550 5.50 -1.60 9.50
C ASN A 550 5.94 -2.41 10.73
N GLU A 551 5.01 -2.69 11.63
CA GLU A 551 5.23 -3.55 12.78
C GLU A 551 5.35 -5.02 12.39
#